data_4c6eb81a7fe43ed3eaed117e150a006a
#
_entry.id   4c6eb81a7fe43ed3eaed117e150a006a
#
_cell.length_a   1.000
_cell.length_b   1.000
_cell.length_c   1.000
_cell.angle_alpha   90.00
_cell.angle_beta   90.00
_cell.angle_gamma   90.00
#
_symmetry.space_group_name_H-M   'P 1'
#
loop_
_entity.id
_entity.type
_entity.pdbx_description
1 polymer ?
#
loop_
_entity_poly.entity_id
_entity_poly.type
_entity_poly.pdbx_seq_one_letter_code
_entity_poly.pdbx_strand_id
1 'polypeptide(L)'
;MQTTGVHRDTKDQFYTSPLVAKECVAILRGHTSCPVWIEPSAGTGSFLEFAPDAIAYDIDPKHPKIQHADFLSVVLPDGCVVFGNPPFGRQASVAKSFIRHAAVYASAIAFILPRSFMKPSMQTAFPACFHMVHQHELPSNAFLVNGQPYDVPCVFQVWVRRDTVRTMLATAVPTGFAFVKQSEPHDIVFRRVGANAGRCGLPNGQSRQSHYFVKLVDSSLTSRIIEKSFVHVFPSNTTGPRSLSKPEATEFLHACITNAAA
;
A
#
# COMPACT_ATOMS: atom_id res chain seq x y z
N MET A 1 -21.09 14.95 11.75
CA MET A 1 -21.47 13.81 10.89
C MET A 1 -20.43 13.70 9.79
N GLN A 2 -19.49 12.75 9.88
CA GLN A 2 -18.54 12.49 8.81
C GLN A 2 -19.24 11.58 7.80
N THR A 3 -19.50 12.10 6.61
CA THR A 3 -20.01 11.32 5.48
C THR A 3 -18.86 10.46 4.93
N THR A 4 -18.80 9.21 5.38
CA THR A 4 -17.94 8.17 4.81
C THR A 4 -18.55 7.61 3.53
N GLY A 5 -18.61 8.41 2.49
CA GLY A 5 -19.10 8.01 1.19
C GLY A 5 -18.37 8.76 0.10
N VAL A 6 -17.17 8.31 -0.26
CA VAL A 6 -16.56 8.73 -1.51
C VAL A 6 -17.45 8.20 -2.62
N HIS A 7 -18.17 9.07 -3.32
CA HIS A 7 -18.87 8.75 -4.56
C HIS A 7 -17.84 8.20 -5.56
N ARG A 8 -17.93 6.91 -5.87
CA ARG A 8 -16.99 6.16 -6.73
C ARG A 8 -17.31 6.26 -8.23
N ASP A 9 -17.93 7.34 -8.68
CA ASP A 9 -18.24 7.54 -10.09
C ASP A 9 -17.17 8.32 -10.86
N THR A 10 -16.12 8.78 -10.20
CA THR A 10 -14.94 9.34 -10.84
C THR A 10 -13.82 8.31 -10.76
N LYS A 11 -13.30 7.87 -11.90
CA LYS A 11 -12.11 7.02 -12.10
C LYS A 11 -10.95 7.54 -11.24
N ASP A 12 -10.76 7.16 -9.99
CA ASP A 12 -9.67 7.52 -9.05
C ASP A 12 -8.72 8.66 -9.53
N GLN A 13 -9.27 9.77 -10.05
CA GLN A 13 -8.53 10.84 -10.73
C GLN A 13 -8.04 11.87 -9.69
N PHE A 14 -7.01 11.49 -8.96
CA PHE A 14 -6.27 12.39 -8.07
C PHE A 14 -5.04 12.93 -8.82
N TYR A 15 -5.10 14.17 -9.28
CA TYR A 15 -3.97 14.79 -9.96
C TYR A 15 -2.94 15.24 -8.93
N THR A 16 -1.68 14.86 -9.14
CA THR A 16 -0.59 15.26 -8.24
C THR A 16 -0.34 16.77 -8.32
N SER A 17 -0.20 17.43 -7.17
CA SER A 17 0.13 18.86 -7.17
C SER A 17 1.52 19.09 -7.75
N PRO A 18 1.77 20.24 -8.44
CA PRO A 18 3.07 20.52 -9.05
C PRO A 18 4.23 20.49 -8.05
N LEU A 19 4.03 20.97 -6.82
CA LEU A 19 5.07 20.94 -5.78
C LEU A 19 5.49 19.53 -5.43
N VAL A 20 4.53 18.62 -5.26
CA VAL A 20 4.80 17.21 -4.97
C VAL A 20 5.44 16.51 -6.17
N ALA A 21 4.97 16.79 -7.38
CA ALA A 21 5.57 16.25 -8.60
C ALA A 21 7.05 16.67 -8.74
N LYS A 22 7.34 17.94 -8.47
CA LYS A 22 8.71 18.49 -8.46
C LYS A 22 9.60 17.75 -7.46
N GLU A 23 9.14 17.59 -6.24
CA GLU A 23 9.87 16.89 -5.17
C GLU A 23 10.13 15.43 -5.54
N CYS A 24 9.11 14.69 -5.99
CA CYS A 24 9.24 13.30 -6.42
C CYS A 24 10.28 13.12 -7.55
N VAL A 25 10.25 14.01 -8.56
CA VAL A 25 11.22 14.00 -9.66
C VAL A 25 12.63 14.30 -9.16
N ALA A 26 12.79 15.29 -8.28
CA ALA A 26 14.10 15.65 -7.70
C ALA A 26 14.71 14.47 -6.91
N ILE A 27 13.90 13.80 -6.09
CA ILE A 27 14.31 12.62 -5.33
C ILE A 27 14.71 11.50 -6.29
N LEU A 28 13.87 11.19 -7.29
CA LEU A 28 14.13 10.12 -8.24
C LEU A 28 15.46 10.33 -8.99
N ARG A 29 15.78 11.54 -9.40
CA ARG A 29 17.06 11.90 -10.05
C ARG A 29 18.28 11.56 -9.19
N GLY A 30 18.15 11.57 -7.87
CA GLY A 30 19.21 11.15 -6.94
C GLY A 30 19.44 9.64 -6.88
N HIS A 31 18.54 8.84 -7.46
CA HIS A 31 18.58 7.38 -7.36
C HIS A 31 18.77 6.66 -8.69
N THR A 32 18.79 7.36 -9.82
CA THR A 32 18.98 6.76 -11.15
C THR A 32 19.69 7.73 -12.09
N SER A 33 20.55 7.17 -12.97
CA SER A 33 21.18 7.87 -14.10
C SER A 33 20.57 7.46 -15.44
N CYS A 34 19.54 6.60 -15.44
CA CYS A 34 18.91 6.14 -16.67
C CYS A 34 18.22 7.32 -17.37
N PRO A 35 18.44 7.52 -18.70
CA PRO A 35 17.88 8.64 -19.43
C PRO A 35 16.44 8.39 -19.90
N VAL A 36 15.96 7.15 -19.90
CA VAL A 36 14.63 6.79 -20.43
C VAL A 36 13.63 6.69 -19.29
N TRP A 37 12.74 7.68 -19.22
CA TRP A 37 11.72 7.78 -18.17
C TRP A 37 10.32 7.61 -18.75
N ILE A 38 9.48 6.84 -18.06
CA ILE A 38 8.12 6.50 -18.47
C ILE A 38 7.14 6.91 -17.38
N GLU A 39 6.18 7.75 -17.73
CA GLU A 39 5.04 8.09 -16.86
C GLU A 39 3.79 7.33 -17.33
N PRO A 40 3.30 6.32 -16.59
CA PRO A 40 2.28 5.38 -17.08
C PRO A 40 0.83 5.86 -16.93
N SER A 41 0.59 6.97 -16.26
CA SER A 41 -0.75 7.54 -15.97
C SER A 41 -0.63 9.04 -15.74
N ALA A 42 -0.28 9.74 -16.81
CA ALA A 42 0.19 11.12 -16.74
C ALA A 42 -0.92 12.17 -16.55
N GLY A 43 -2.18 11.83 -16.82
CA GLY A 43 -3.35 12.67 -16.60
C GLY A 43 -3.24 14.06 -17.21
N THR A 44 -3.02 15.08 -16.39
CA THR A 44 -2.82 16.48 -16.79
C THR A 44 -1.36 16.83 -17.09
N GLY A 45 -0.40 15.91 -16.88
CA GLY A 45 1.02 16.14 -17.15
C GLY A 45 1.78 16.84 -16.01
N SER A 46 1.32 16.72 -14.76
CA SER A 46 1.97 17.40 -13.61
C SER A 46 3.45 17.04 -13.45
N PHE A 47 3.83 15.82 -13.78
CA PHE A 47 5.24 15.39 -13.73
C PHE A 47 6.04 15.82 -14.96
N LEU A 48 5.38 15.98 -16.14
CA LEU A 48 6.05 16.39 -17.37
C LEU A 48 6.65 17.81 -17.29
N GLU A 49 6.14 18.67 -16.41
CA GLU A 49 6.73 19.97 -16.14
C GLU A 49 8.18 19.82 -15.62
N PHE A 50 8.48 18.78 -14.86
CA PHE A 50 9.78 18.55 -14.21
C PHE A 50 10.60 17.43 -14.86
N ALA A 51 9.98 16.65 -15.75
CA ALA A 51 10.59 15.61 -16.56
C ALA A 51 10.07 15.71 -18.01
N PRO A 52 10.41 16.78 -18.77
CA PRO A 52 9.79 17.10 -20.05
C PRO A 52 10.10 16.09 -21.17
N ASP A 53 11.18 15.30 -21.00
CA ASP A 53 11.61 14.29 -21.96
C ASP A 53 11.04 12.89 -21.65
N ALA A 54 10.23 12.76 -20.60
CA ALA A 54 9.60 11.50 -20.25
C ALA A 54 8.56 11.11 -21.31
N ILE A 55 8.53 9.81 -21.64
CA ILE A 55 7.45 9.22 -22.45
C ILE A 55 6.25 9.03 -21.53
N ALA A 56 5.15 9.68 -21.84
CA ALA A 56 3.97 9.70 -21.01
C ALA A 56 2.77 9.02 -21.67
N TYR A 57 2.08 8.19 -20.91
CA TYR A 57 0.86 7.49 -21.32
C TYR A 57 -0.30 7.81 -20.40
N ASP A 58 -1.51 7.79 -20.93
CA ASP A 58 -2.75 7.79 -20.16
C ASP A 58 -3.89 7.19 -21.00
N ILE A 59 -4.85 6.56 -20.34
CA ILE A 59 -6.09 6.07 -21.02
C ILE A 59 -7.08 7.20 -21.34
N ASP A 60 -6.88 8.40 -20.75
CA ASP A 60 -7.71 9.58 -20.93
C ASP A 60 -6.84 10.84 -20.83
N PRO A 61 -5.91 11.06 -21.80
CA PRO A 61 -4.90 12.11 -21.72
C PRO A 61 -5.51 13.51 -21.74
N LYS A 62 -5.04 14.38 -20.84
CA LYS A 62 -5.46 15.78 -20.72
C LYS A 62 -4.37 16.77 -21.14
N HIS A 63 -3.27 16.30 -21.73
CA HIS A 63 -2.14 17.10 -22.16
C HIS A 63 -1.63 16.61 -23.54
N PRO A 64 -1.27 17.49 -24.49
CA PRO A 64 -0.95 17.12 -25.87
C PRO A 64 0.30 16.25 -26.04
N LYS A 65 1.23 16.27 -25.07
CA LYS A 65 2.42 15.40 -25.08
C LYS A 65 2.16 13.99 -24.56
N ILE A 66 0.98 13.71 -24.02
CA ILE A 66 0.65 12.40 -23.45
C ILE A 66 0.04 11.50 -24.53
N GLN A 67 0.58 10.32 -24.68
CA GLN A 67 0.09 9.32 -25.64
C GLN A 67 -1.13 8.60 -25.06
N HIS A 68 -2.18 8.46 -25.86
CA HIS A 68 -3.37 7.69 -25.49
C HIS A 68 -3.04 6.19 -25.55
N ALA A 69 -2.90 5.54 -24.41
CA ALA A 69 -2.64 4.09 -24.32
C ALA A 69 -3.04 3.52 -22.97
N ASP A 70 -3.41 2.24 -22.95
CA ASP A 70 -3.44 1.45 -21.71
C ASP A 70 -2.01 1.01 -21.40
N PHE A 71 -1.42 1.55 -20.36
CA PHE A 71 -0.08 1.23 -19.91
C PHE A 71 0.16 -0.28 -19.75
N LEU A 72 -0.82 -1.02 -19.30
CA LEU A 72 -0.69 -2.47 -19.10
C LEU A 72 -0.54 -3.25 -20.41
N SER A 73 -0.78 -2.60 -21.55
CA SER A 73 -0.62 -3.18 -22.90
C SER A 73 0.63 -2.66 -23.65
N VAL A 74 1.35 -1.69 -23.06
CA VAL A 74 2.53 -1.07 -23.71
C VAL A 74 3.79 -1.90 -23.44
N VAL A 75 4.56 -2.19 -24.49
CA VAL A 75 5.91 -2.74 -24.38
C VAL A 75 6.87 -1.59 -24.09
N LEU A 76 7.61 -1.66 -22.99
CA LEU A 76 8.53 -0.61 -22.59
C LEU A 76 9.96 -0.91 -23.00
N PRO A 77 10.83 0.11 -23.15
CA PRO A 77 12.27 -0.09 -23.30
C PRO A 77 12.87 -0.79 -22.07
N ASP A 78 13.74 -1.76 -22.29
CA ASP A 78 14.45 -2.43 -21.20
C ASP A 78 15.36 -1.45 -20.44
N GLY A 79 15.40 -1.61 -19.12
CA GLY A 79 16.20 -0.77 -18.24
C GLY A 79 15.62 0.63 -17.99
N CYS A 80 14.42 0.95 -18.49
CA CYS A 80 13.78 2.25 -18.28
C CYS A 80 13.50 2.52 -16.79
N VAL A 81 13.14 3.76 -16.48
CA VAL A 81 12.58 4.20 -15.20
C VAL A 81 11.10 4.40 -15.36
N VAL A 82 10.28 3.80 -14.51
CA VAL A 82 8.83 4.01 -14.50
C VAL A 82 8.46 4.79 -13.23
N PHE A 83 7.79 5.94 -13.40
CA PHE A 83 7.51 6.84 -12.27
C PHE A 83 6.14 7.51 -12.43
N GLY A 84 5.60 8.07 -11.34
CA GLY A 84 4.36 8.84 -11.38
C GLY A 84 3.38 8.44 -10.28
N ASN A 85 2.10 8.74 -10.52
CA ASN A 85 0.99 8.46 -9.61
C ASN A 85 -0.01 7.49 -10.28
N PRO A 86 0.21 6.16 -10.20
CA PRO A 86 -0.68 5.21 -10.83
C PRO A 86 -2.06 5.18 -10.16
N PRO A 87 -3.15 4.85 -10.88
CA PRO A 87 -4.46 4.66 -10.29
C PRO A 87 -4.42 3.53 -9.25
N PHE A 88 -5.04 3.77 -8.07
CA PHE A 88 -4.92 2.80 -6.97
C PHE A 88 -5.83 1.59 -7.14
N GLY A 89 -7.09 1.82 -7.49
CA GLY A 89 -8.12 0.79 -7.55
C GLY A 89 -8.51 0.23 -6.17
N ARG A 90 -9.46 -0.69 -6.17
CA ARG A 90 -9.92 -1.33 -4.94
C ARG A 90 -8.77 -2.13 -4.30
N GLN A 91 -8.45 -1.86 -3.02
CA GLN A 91 -7.34 -2.50 -2.28
C GLN A 91 -6.00 -2.40 -3.01
N ALA A 92 -5.79 -1.29 -3.72
CA ALA A 92 -4.60 -1.01 -4.54
C ALA A 92 -4.34 -2.08 -5.63
N SER A 93 -5.39 -2.72 -6.16
CA SER A 93 -5.24 -3.78 -7.16
C SER A 93 -4.65 -3.26 -8.47
N VAL A 94 -5.04 -2.06 -8.91
CA VAL A 94 -4.55 -1.45 -10.14
C VAL A 94 -3.09 -1.03 -9.97
N ALA A 95 -2.75 -0.34 -8.87
CA ALA A 95 -1.36 0.04 -8.58
C ALA A 95 -0.43 -1.19 -8.55
N LYS A 96 -0.87 -2.32 -7.98
CA LYS A 96 -0.11 -3.58 -8.00
C LYS A 96 0.07 -4.13 -9.42
N SER A 97 -0.91 -3.96 -10.31
CA SER A 97 -0.77 -4.37 -11.72
C SER A 97 0.24 -3.48 -12.45
N PHE A 98 0.22 -2.16 -12.20
CA PHE A 98 1.21 -1.22 -12.71
C PHE A 98 2.64 -1.57 -12.25
N ILE A 99 2.80 -1.87 -10.95
CA ILE A 99 4.10 -2.31 -10.41
C ILE A 99 4.59 -3.57 -11.12
N ARG A 100 3.73 -4.60 -11.25
CA ARG A 100 4.13 -5.86 -11.90
C ARG A 100 4.48 -5.68 -13.37
N HIS A 101 3.71 -4.87 -14.09
CA HIS A 101 3.99 -4.59 -15.50
C HIS A 101 5.30 -3.80 -15.66
N ALA A 102 5.47 -2.71 -14.91
CA ALA A 102 6.71 -1.94 -14.90
C ALA A 102 7.92 -2.81 -14.54
N ALA A 103 7.77 -3.72 -13.58
CA ALA A 103 8.85 -4.57 -13.10
C ALA A 103 9.34 -5.60 -14.15
N VAL A 104 8.67 -5.79 -15.27
CA VAL A 104 9.20 -6.60 -16.38
C VAL A 104 10.40 -5.90 -17.01
N TYR A 105 10.31 -4.60 -17.21
CA TYR A 105 11.23 -3.80 -18.02
C TYR A 105 12.16 -2.89 -17.21
N ALA A 106 11.64 -2.32 -16.12
CA ALA A 106 12.27 -1.20 -15.44
C ALA A 106 13.53 -1.56 -14.65
N SER A 107 14.52 -0.66 -14.67
CA SER A 107 15.65 -0.63 -13.73
C SER A 107 15.27 0.05 -12.41
N ALA A 108 14.32 1.00 -12.44
CA ALA A 108 13.78 1.65 -11.26
C ALA A 108 12.26 1.92 -11.41
N ILE A 109 11.54 1.84 -10.30
CA ILE A 109 10.11 2.18 -10.19
C ILE A 109 9.95 3.18 -9.07
N ALA A 110 9.34 4.33 -9.36
CA ALA A 110 9.15 5.40 -8.41
C ALA A 110 7.69 5.88 -8.41
N PHE A 111 6.88 5.37 -7.49
CA PHE A 111 5.45 5.62 -7.48
C PHE A 111 4.97 6.32 -6.21
N ILE A 112 3.96 7.19 -6.40
CA ILE A 112 3.07 7.61 -5.33
C ILE A 112 2.08 6.48 -5.09
N LEU A 113 2.01 5.98 -3.88
CA LEU A 113 1.23 4.80 -3.50
C LEU A 113 0.42 5.10 -2.24
N PRO A 114 -0.73 4.42 -2.03
CA PRO A 114 -1.43 4.51 -0.75
C PRO A 114 -0.50 4.22 0.43
N ARG A 115 -0.68 4.91 1.56
CA ARG A 115 0.12 4.74 2.79
C ARG A 115 0.24 3.27 3.22
N SER A 116 -0.73 2.42 2.86
CA SER A 116 -0.67 0.97 3.14
C SER A 116 0.55 0.26 2.53
N PHE A 117 1.22 0.85 1.52
CA PHE A 117 2.48 0.31 0.98
C PHE A 117 3.68 0.44 1.94
N MET A 118 3.53 1.14 3.05
CA MET A 118 4.47 1.05 4.17
C MET A 118 4.45 -0.34 4.83
N LYS A 119 3.38 -1.11 4.66
CA LYS A 119 3.27 -2.47 5.21
C LYS A 119 4.12 -3.46 4.40
N PRO A 120 4.90 -4.32 5.06
CA PRO A 120 5.67 -5.36 4.39
C PRO A 120 4.83 -6.23 3.45
N SER A 121 3.59 -6.54 3.84
CA SER A 121 2.65 -7.32 3.03
C SER A 121 2.25 -6.64 1.71
N MET A 122 2.27 -5.32 1.64
CA MET A 122 2.00 -4.57 0.41
C MET A 122 3.24 -4.45 -0.47
N GLN A 123 4.43 -4.38 0.15
CA GLN A 123 5.72 -4.32 -0.54
C GLN A 123 6.05 -5.60 -1.32
N THR A 124 5.37 -6.70 -1.02
CA THR A 124 5.45 -7.94 -1.83
C THR A 124 4.93 -7.77 -3.27
N ALA A 125 4.26 -6.65 -3.58
CA ALA A 125 3.87 -6.31 -4.96
C ALA A 125 5.09 -6.09 -5.86
N PHE A 126 6.20 -5.62 -5.30
CA PHE A 126 7.47 -5.50 -6.00
C PHE A 126 8.22 -6.83 -5.98
N PRO A 127 8.73 -7.33 -7.13
CA PRO A 127 9.57 -8.53 -7.18
C PRO A 127 10.78 -8.42 -6.24
N ALA A 128 11.30 -9.57 -5.80
CA ALA A 128 12.39 -9.62 -4.82
C ALA A 128 13.71 -8.97 -5.29
N CYS A 129 13.93 -8.86 -6.61
CA CYS A 129 15.06 -8.14 -7.19
C CYS A 129 14.96 -6.60 -7.08
N PHE A 130 13.79 -6.05 -6.70
CA PHE A 130 13.63 -4.60 -6.44
C PHE A 130 13.88 -4.30 -4.97
N HIS A 131 14.77 -3.35 -4.69
CA HIS A 131 15.13 -2.89 -3.36
C HIS A 131 14.62 -1.48 -3.16
N MET A 132 13.89 -1.24 -2.07
CA MET A 132 13.44 0.11 -1.71
C MET A 132 14.65 0.93 -1.26
N VAL A 133 14.91 2.02 -1.96
CA VAL A 133 16.03 2.93 -1.67
C VAL A 133 15.55 4.26 -1.09
N HIS A 134 14.27 4.59 -1.26
CA HIS A 134 13.68 5.79 -0.68
C HIS A 134 12.20 5.59 -0.36
N GLN A 135 11.76 6.17 0.76
CA GLN A 135 10.35 6.27 1.15
C GLN A 135 10.12 7.49 2.02
N HIS A 136 9.10 8.27 1.71
CA HIS A 136 8.57 9.29 2.61
C HIS A 136 7.06 9.44 2.47
N GLU A 137 6.38 9.97 3.50
CA GLU A 137 4.97 10.30 3.46
C GLU A 137 4.76 11.62 2.73
N LEU A 138 3.77 11.67 1.85
CA LEU A 138 3.42 12.92 1.19
C LEU A 138 2.73 13.89 2.17
N PRO A 139 2.89 15.20 1.95
CA PRO A 139 2.20 16.20 2.74
C PRO A 139 0.68 16.14 2.54
N SER A 140 -0.06 16.71 3.49
CA SER A 140 -1.49 16.97 3.28
C SER A 140 -1.70 17.82 2.03
N ASN A 141 -2.81 17.60 1.34
CA ASN A 141 -3.14 18.29 0.08
C ASN A 141 -2.16 18.01 -1.07
N ALA A 142 -1.55 16.81 -1.08
CA ALA A 142 -0.66 16.38 -2.16
C ALA A 142 -1.34 16.30 -3.53
N PHE A 143 -2.67 16.28 -3.57
CA PHE A 143 -3.46 16.09 -4.78
C PHE A 143 -4.43 17.23 -5.05
N LEU A 144 -4.89 17.30 -6.29
CA LEU A 144 -5.95 18.19 -6.75
C LEU A 144 -7.11 17.36 -7.30
N VAL A 145 -8.33 17.71 -6.88
CA VAL A 145 -9.58 17.19 -7.43
C VAL A 145 -10.42 18.39 -7.84
N ASN A 146 -10.79 18.49 -9.11
CA ASN A 146 -11.48 19.66 -9.67
C ASN A 146 -10.75 20.99 -9.35
N GLY A 147 -9.41 20.97 -9.37
CA GLY A 147 -8.57 22.13 -9.06
C GLY A 147 -8.49 22.51 -7.57
N GLN A 148 -9.15 21.77 -6.69
CA GLN A 148 -9.10 22.02 -5.25
C GLN A 148 -8.17 21.02 -4.53
N PRO A 149 -7.42 21.47 -3.53
CA PRO A 149 -6.58 20.60 -2.72
C PRO A 149 -7.39 19.44 -2.11
N TYR A 150 -6.83 18.23 -2.21
CA TYR A 150 -7.46 17.04 -1.68
C TYR A 150 -6.44 16.15 -0.95
N ASP A 151 -6.82 15.68 0.22
CA ASP A 151 -5.94 14.88 1.07
C ASP A 151 -6.24 13.38 0.92
N VAL A 152 -5.23 12.65 0.44
CA VAL A 152 -5.19 11.19 0.44
C VAL A 152 -3.87 10.76 1.06
N PRO A 153 -3.87 10.05 2.21
CA PRO A 153 -2.65 9.59 2.83
C PRO A 153 -1.86 8.64 1.92
N CYS A 154 -0.76 9.15 1.37
CA CYS A 154 0.09 8.45 0.42
C CYS A 154 1.56 8.52 0.82
N VAL A 155 2.35 7.64 0.23
CA VAL A 155 3.80 7.60 0.31
C VAL A 155 4.40 7.66 -1.09
N PHE A 156 5.53 8.31 -1.24
CA PHE A 156 6.37 8.16 -2.42
C PHE A 156 7.45 7.13 -2.11
N GLN A 157 7.57 6.13 -2.97
CA GLN A 157 8.58 5.07 -2.84
C GLN A 157 9.40 4.97 -4.10
N VAL A 158 10.73 4.84 -3.95
CA VAL A 158 11.66 4.54 -5.05
C VAL A 158 12.24 3.15 -4.82
N TRP A 159 12.08 2.31 -5.82
CA TRP A 159 12.55 0.93 -5.86
C TRP A 159 13.51 0.74 -7.02
N VAL A 160 14.69 0.19 -6.77
CA VAL A 160 15.74 -0.02 -7.77
C VAL A 160 15.97 -1.53 -7.94
N ARG A 161 16.06 -1.98 -9.19
CA ARG A 161 16.42 -3.37 -9.52
C ARG A 161 17.88 -3.61 -9.20
N ARG A 162 18.16 -4.74 -8.59
CA ARG A 162 19.53 -5.23 -8.30
C ARG A 162 19.66 -6.69 -8.70
N ASP A 163 20.89 -7.13 -8.93
CA ASP A 163 21.20 -8.55 -9.20
C ASP A 163 20.98 -9.45 -7.97
N THR A 164 20.93 -8.86 -6.79
CA THR A 164 20.62 -9.55 -5.55
C THR A 164 19.12 -9.52 -5.24
N VAL A 165 18.62 -10.54 -4.56
CA VAL A 165 17.25 -10.56 -4.06
C VAL A 165 17.21 -10.05 -2.61
N ARG A 166 16.23 -9.19 -2.32
CA ARG A 166 15.98 -8.76 -0.93
C ARG A 166 15.37 -9.90 -0.12
N THR A 167 15.69 -9.95 1.15
CA THR A 167 14.99 -10.82 2.08
C THR A 167 13.53 -10.39 2.17
N MET A 168 12.63 -11.22 1.68
CA MET A 168 11.21 -11.03 1.90
C MET A 168 10.93 -11.34 3.37
N LEU A 169 10.29 -10.40 4.09
CA LEU A 169 9.86 -10.70 5.45
C LEU A 169 8.95 -11.93 5.39
N ALA A 170 9.42 -13.02 5.98
CA ALA A 170 8.61 -14.22 6.10
C ALA A 170 7.33 -13.87 6.84
N THR A 171 6.19 -14.21 6.26
CA THR A 171 4.92 -14.09 6.98
C THR A 171 5.03 -14.98 8.21
N ALA A 172 4.97 -14.38 9.40
CA ALA A 172 5.04 -15.15 10.63
C ALA A 172 3.98 -16.26 10.63
N VAL A 173 4.42 -17.49 10.75
CA VAL A 173 3.51 -18.64 10.80
C VAL A 173 2.84 -18.65 12.16
N PRO A 174 1.51 -18.71 12.25
CA PRO A 174 0.82 -18.81 13.53
C PRO A 174 1.34 -19.98 14.37
N THR A 175 1.82 -19.70 15.57
CA THR A 175 2.31 -20.69 16.55
C THR A 175 1.59 -20.47 17.87
N GLY A 176 1.03 -21.53 18.44
CA GLY A 176 0.19 -21.47 19.65
C GLY A 176 -1.26 -21.03 19.38
N PHE A 177 -1.61 -20.75 18.12
CA PHE A 177 -3.00 -20.44 17.68
C PHE A 177 -3.18 -20.73 16.20
N ALA A 178 -4.44 -20.71 15.74
CA ALA A 178 -4.81 -20.79 14.34
C ALA A 178 -5.90 -19.78 13.98
N PHE A 179 -5.83 -19.22 12.75
CA PHE A 179 -6.98 -18.50 12.19
C PHE A 179 -7.95 -19.51 11.61
N VAL A 180 -9.18 -19.47 12.10
CA VAL A 180 -10.26 -20.40 11.70
C VAL A 180 -11.39 -19.67 11.00
N LYS A 181 -12.37 -20.40 10.46
CA LYS A 181 -13.58 -19.82 9.88
C LYS A 181 -14.54 -19.40 11.01
N GLN A 182 -15.43 -18.46 10.72
CA GLN A 182 -16.46 -18.02 11.66
C GLN A 182 -17.34 -19.17 12.18
N SER A 183 -17.56 -20.17 11.35
CA SER A 183 -18.38 -21.36 11.68
C SER A 183 -17.65 -22.42 12.51
N GLU A 184 -16.34 -22.28 12.70
CA GLU A 184 -15.52 -23.21 13.46
C GLU A 184 -15.37 -22.72 14.90
N PRO A 185 -15.16 -23.62 15.89
CA PRO A 185 -14.87 -23.24 17.26
C PRO A 185 -13.67 -22.30 17.36
N HIS A 186 -13.83 -21.19 18.09
CA HIS A 186 -12.78 -20.21 18.31
C HIS A 186 -12.90 -19.60 19.72
N ASP A 187 -11.79 -19.14 20.27
CA ASP A 187 -11.72 -18.65 21.65
C ASP A 187 -11.80 -17.14 21.69
N ILE A 188 -11.27 -16.45 20.68
CA ILE A 188 -11.28 -14.99 20.56
C ILE A 188 -11.61 -14.55 19.14
N VAL A 189 -12.11 -13.33 19.04
CA VAL A 189 -12.24 -12.59 17.78
C VAL A 189 -11.29 -11.40 17.82
N PHE A 190 -10.56 -11.18 16.72
CA PHE A 190 -9.64 -10.07 16.54
C PHE A 190 -10.24 -9.07 15.54
N ARG A 191 -10.53 -7.86 15.98
CA ARG A 191 -11.08 -6.83 15.10
C ARG A 191 -10.03 -6.32 14.12
N ARG A 192 -10.24 -6.56 12.83
CA ARG A 192 -9.27 -6.24 11.78
C ARG A 192 -9.46 -4.88 11.12
N VAL A 193 -10.64 -4.23 11.26
CA VAL A 193 -10.94 -2.97 10.55
C VAL A 193 -11.80 -2.04 11.39
N GLY A 194 -11.62 -0.72 11.18
CA GLY A 194 -12.36 0.36 11.82
C GLY A 194 -11.62 0.99 13.00
N ALA A 195 -12.27 1.93 13.70
CA ALA A 195 -11.65 2.70 14.80
C ALA A 195 -11.04 1.81 15.89
N ASN A 196 -11.68 0.66 16.17
CA ASN A 196 -11.24 -0.31 17.18
C ASN A 196 -10.43 -1.47 16.59
N ALA A 197 -9.82 -1.31 15.38
CA ALA A 197 -8.96 -2.35 14.82
C ALA A 197 -7.80 -2.66 15.77
N GLY A 198 -7.56 -3.96 16.00
CA GLY A 198 -6.60 -4.48 16.97
C GLY A 198 -7.22 -4.97 18.28
N ARG A 199 -8.46 -4.59 18.58
CA ARG A 199 -9.14 -5.07 19.80
C ARG A 199 -9.53 -6.54 19.65
N CYS A 200 -9.31 -7.30 20.71
CA CYS A 200 -9.78 -8.68 20.84
C CYS A 200 -11.01 -8.72 21.73
N GLY A 201 -11.85 -9.74 21.56
CA GLY A 201 -13.03 -9.98 22.37
C GLY A 201 -13.46 -11.45 22.31
N LEU A 202 -14.44 -11.78 23.18
CA LEU A 202 -15.06 -13.11 23.15
C LEU A 202 -15.99 -13.25 21.92
N PRO A 203 -16.21 -14.47 21.44
CA PRO A 203 -17.17 -14.76 20.38
C PRO A 203 -18.58 -14.26 20.73
N ASN A 204 -19.17 -13.45 19.86
CA ASN A 204 -20.53 -12.93 20.01
C ASN A 204 -21.11 -12.56 18.62
N GLY A 205 -21.13 -13.50 17.66
CA GLY A 205 -21.73 -13.32 16.34
C GLY A 205 -21.07 -12.26 15.44
N GLN A 206 -19.79 -11.91 15.66
CA GLN A 206 -19.08 -10.88 14.90
C GLN A 206 -18.95 -11.23 13.41
N SER A 207 -19.03 -10.21 12.55
CA SER A 207 -18.95 -10.37 11.10
C SER A 207 -17.54 -10.76 10.64
N ARG A 208 -17.44 -11.72 9.73
CA ARG A 208 -16.22 -12.11 9.02
C ARG A 208 -15.58 -10.97 8.19
N GLN A 209 -16.36 -9.95 7.85
CA GLN A 209 -15.84 -8.80 7.10
C GLN A 209 -14.96 -7.90 7.98
N SER A 210 -15.20 -7.90 9.29
CA SER A 210 -14.53 -7.00 10.24
C SER A 210 -13.67 -7.70 11.28
N HIS A 211 -13.67 -9.04 11.34
CA HIS A 211 -12.92 -9.79 12.34
C HIS A 211 -12.16 -10.98 11.73
N TYR A 212 -11.07 -11.35 12.40
CA TYR A 212 -10.45 -12.67 12.32
C TYR A 212 -10.94 -13.49 13.52
N PHE A 213 -11.12 -14.78 13.29
CA PHE A 213 -11.52 -15.75 14.31
C PHE A 213 -10.29 -16.58 14.65
N VAL A 214 -9.98 -16.70 15.93
CA VAL A 214 -8.73 -17.28 16.39
C VAL A 214 -9.02 -18.42 17.39
N LYS A 215 -8.52 -19.59 17.10
CA LYS A 215 -8.49 -20.74 18.01
C LYS A 215 -7.12 -20.80 18.67
N LEU A 216 -7.08 -20.76 20.00
CA LEU A 216 -5.86 -20.88 20.79
C LEU A 216 -5.56 -22.37 21.05
N VAL A 217 -4.29 -22.71 21.14
CA VAL A 217 -3.83 -24.03 21.66
C VAL A 217 -4.08 -24.08 23.17
N ASP A 218 -3.75 -22.99 23.87
CA ASP A 218 -4.04 -22.80 25.28
C ASP A 218 -5.09 -21.71 25.47
N SER A 219 -6.34 -22.12 25.70
CA SER A 219 -7.48 -21.21 25.89
C SER A 219 -7.42 -20.40 27.19
N SER A 220 -6.57 -20.78 28.16
CA SER A 220 -6.38 -19.99 29.41
C SER A 220 -5.80 -18.60 29.13
N LEU A 221 -5.15 -18.41 27.99
CA LEU A 221 -4.58 -17.12 27.56
C LEU A 221 -5.61 -16.11 27.04
N THR A 222 -6.89 -16.50 26.90
CA THR A 222 -7.97 -15.67 26.34
C THR A 222 -8.07 -14.30 27.01
N SER A 223 -8.24 -14.26 28.34
CA SER A 223 -8.39 -13.00 29.09
C SER A 223 -7.18 -12.09 28.92
N ARG A 224 -5.98 -12.64 29.04
CA ARG A 224 -4.72 -11.91 28.86
C ARG A 224 -4.57 -11.28 27.49
N ILE A 225 -4.89 -12.03 26.43
CA ILE A 225 -4.82 -11.49 25.03
C ILE A 225 -5.83 -10.36 24.86
N ILE A 226 -7.04 -10.52 25.37
CA ILE A 226 -8.07 -9.48 25.33
C ILE A 226 -7.56 -8.22 26.03
N GLU A 227 -7.09 -8.30 27.27
CA GLU A 227 -6.57 -7.18 28.06
C GLU A 227 -5.40 -6.48 27.33
N LYS A 228 -4.40 -7.24 26.88
CA LYS A 228 -3.25 -6.68 26.13
C LYS A 228 -3.69 -5.95 24.86
N SER A 229 -4.77 -6.40 24.21
CA SER A 229 -5.27 -5.74 22.99
C SER A 229 -5.76 -4.32 23.24
N PHE A 230 -6.12 -3.95 24.49
CA PHE A 230 -6.59 -2.62 24.85
C PHE A 230 -5.46 -1.60 25.07
N VAL A 231 -4.27 -2.06 25.37
CA VAL A 231 -3.10 -1.19 25.60
C VAL A 231 -2.09 -1.21 24.43
N HIS A 232 -2.17 -2.21 23.57
CA HIS A 232 -1.28 -2.30 22.42
C HIS A 232 -1.59 -1.24 21.35
N VAL A 233 -0.55 -0.57 20.87
CA VAL A 233 -0.65 0.44 19.83
C VAL A 233 -0.22 -0.17 18.49
N PHE A 234 -1.19 -0.37 17.61
CA PHE A 234 -0.92 -0.83 16.25
C PHE A 234 -0.55 0.35 15.34
N PRO A 235 0.32 0.13 14.34
CA PRO A 235 0.68 1.16 13.37
C PRO A 235 -0.54 1.76 12.66
N SER A 236 -0.52 3.07 12.41
CA SER A 236 -1.57 3.77 11.63
C SER A 236 -1.10 4.00 10.19
N ASN A 237 -0.88 2.90 9.46
CA ASN A 237 -0.35 2.89 8.10
C ASN A 237 -1.42 2.48 7.07
N THR A 238 -2.58 3.14 7.08
CA THR A 238 -3.68 2.91 6.13
C THR A 238 -4.20 4.23 5.59
N THR A 239 -4.68 4.21 4.36
CA THR A 239 -5.24 5.39 3.67
C THR A 239 -6.69 5.66 4.07
N GLY A 240 -7.42 4.63 4.48
CA GLY A 240 -8.81 4.69 4.95
C GLY A 240 -8.92 4.28 6.43
N PRO A 241 -10.05 3.73 6.85
CA PRO A 241 -10.20 3.22 8.20
C PRO A 241 -9.06 2.27 8.56
N ARG A 242 -8.55 2.37 9.80
CA ARG A 242 -7.49 1.47 10.29
C ARG A 242 -7.84 0.02 9.93
N SER A 243 -6.90 -0.67 9.31
CA SER A 243 -7.05 -2.09 8.99
C SER A 243 -5.76 -2.83 9.31
N LEU A 244 -5.90 -4.03 9.88
CA LEU A 244 -4.80 -4.89 10.26
C LEU A 244 -4.85 -6.17 9.42
N SER A 245 -3.69 -6.54 8.88
CA SER A 245 -3.50 -7.78 8.14
C SER A 245 -3.33 -8.97 9.09
N LYS A 246 -3.45 -10.19 8.56
CA LYS A 246 -3.14 -11.40 9.36
C LYS A 246 -1.70 -11.40 9.90
N PRO A 247 -0.65 -11.00 9.15
CA PRO A 247 0.69 -10.86 9.71
C PRO A 247 0.75 -9.95 10.93
N GLU A 248 0.17 -8.74 10.88
CA GLU A 248 0.14 -7.82 12.03
C GLU A 248 -0.61 -8.42 13.24
N ALA A 249 -1.71 -9.13 12.99
CA ALA A 249 -2.43 -9.85 14.04
C ALA A 249 -1.58 -11.02 14.61
N THR A 250 -0.84 -11.73 13.74
CA THR A 250 0.05 -12.84 14.13
C THR A 250 1.18 -12.34 15.05
N GLU A 251 1.83 -11.24 14.69
CA GLU A 251 2.90 -10.65 15.51
C GLU A 251 2.40 -10.27 16.91
N PHE A 252 1.24 -9.62 16.97
CA PHE A 252 0.60 -9.28 18.26
C PHE A 252 0.28 -10.52 19.10
N LEU A 253 -0.36 -11.54 18.48
CA LEU A 253 -0.74 -12.76 19.18
C LEU A 253 0.49 -13.53 19.67
N HIS A 254 1.55 -13.63 18.85
CA HIS A 254 2.83 -14.21 19.27
C HIS A 254 3.40 -13.49 20.49
N ALA A 255 3.47 -12.17 20.47
CA ALA A 255 3.96 -11.38 21.60
C ALA A 255 3.13 -11.62 22.88
N CYS A 256 1.82 -11.85 22.74
CA CYS A 256 0.96 -12.18 23.88
C CYS A 256 1.22 -13.59 24.43
N ILE A 257 1.46 -14.56 23.54
CA ILE A 257 1.66 -15.98 23.90
C ILE A 257 3.08 -16.20 24.45
N THR A 258 4.11 -15.70 23.77
CA THR A 258 5.52 -15.93 24.14
C THR A 258 5.86 -15.29 25.49
N ASN A 259 5.39 -14.07 25.76
CA ASN A 259 5.59 -13.41 27.05
C ASN A 259 4.76 -14.03 28.20
N ALA A 260 4.05 -15.14 27.97
CA ALA A 260 3.38 -15.91 29.00
C ALA A 260 4.28 -17.03 29.56
N ALA A 261 5.34 -17.40 28.82
CA ALA A 261 6.28 -18.45 29.19
C ALA A 261 7.52 -17.92 29.97
N ALA A 262 7.60 -16.60 30.19
CA ALA A 262 8.58 -15.93 31.07
C ALA A 262 7.91 -15.43 32.34
#